data_dfa211abb5709b189949d76e8ada2577
#
_entry.id   dfa211abb5709b189949d76e8ada2577
#
_cell.length_a   1.000
_cell.length_b   1.000
_cell.length_c   1.000
_cell.angle_alpha   90.00
_cell.angle_beta   90.00
_cell.angle_gamma   90.00
#
_symmetry.space_group_name_H-M   'P 1'
#
loop_
_entity.id
_entity.type
_entity.pdbx_description
1 polymer ?
#
loop_
_entity_poly.entity_id
_entity_poly.type
_entity_poly.pdbx_seq_one_letter_code
_entity_poly.pdbx_strand_id
1 'polypeptide(L)'
;MFLYALRRLLLAIPLLIGITFISFLVIHLAPGTPGEIQTGDLSIQSDKEIQKLLIELYDLDKPLHVQYWKWLTRIVRLDFGKSFSPDARPVLQKIGERLPITLLLNVVEMLIIVALAVPIGVYSATRQYSMFDKVTTVFVFVGFATPDFWLALLLMILFGVQLGWLPISGLRSLNWEYLSFWRQQWDFAGHLLLPILVATFGGLAGFSRYMRQSMLEVVRQDYIQSARAKGLPERVVIGKHALRNAMLPIVTVLGLSLPGLIGGSIIVESIFAIPGMGQLMVQAVFERDYPVIMGNLVIVSTLTLVANLLADVTYSFVDPRIRVGARRGRR
;
A
#
# COMPACT_ATOMS: atom_id res chain seq x y z
N MET A 1 5.45 19.51 -20.12
CA MET A 1 4.68 18.81 -19.08
C MET A 1 3.48 18.08 -19.67
N PHE A 2 2.55 18.76 -20.35
CA PHE A 2 1.36 18.14 -20.94
C PHE A 2 1.68 16.96 -21.88
N LEU A 3 2.58 17.14 -22.85
CA LEU A 3 3.02 16.06 -23.77
C LEU A 3 3.68 14.88 -23.04
N TYR A 4 4.38 15.12 -21.96
CA TYR A 4 4.97 14.07 -21.12
C TYR A 4 3.89 13.25 -20.40
N ALA A 5 2.95 13.92 -19.75
CA ALA A 5 1.82 13.27 -19.08
C ALA A 5 0.96 12.50 -20.08
N LEU A 6 0.67 13.09 -21.26
CA LEU A 6 -0.10 12.44 -22.32
C LEU A 6 0.60 11.16 -22.84
N ARG A 7 1.92 11.23 -23.09
CA ARG A 7 2.69 10.06 -23.53
C ARG A 7 2.67 8.94 -22.47
N ARG A 8 2.78 9.28 -21.18
CA ARG A 8 2.71 8.30 -20.09
C ARG A 8 1.31 7.69 -19.98
N LEU A 9 0.27 8.50 -20.13
CA LEU A 9 -1.10 8.02 -20.13
C LEU A 9 -1.36 7.05 -21.31
N LEU A 10 -0.85 7.38 -22.49
CA LEU A 10 -0.96 6.50 -23.67
C LEU A 10 -0.19 5.18 -23.47
N LEU A 11 0.97 5.20 -22.82
CA LEU A 11 1.75 4.00 -22.49
C LEU A 11 1.11 3.17 -21.34
N ALA A 12 0.29 3.78 -20.51
CA ALA A 12 -0.44 3.07 -19.47
C ALA A 12 -1.52 2.14 -20.03
N ILE A 13 -2.12 2.48 -21.19
CA ILE A 13 -3.17 1.67 -21.84
C ILE A 13 -2.66 0.26 -22.20
N PRO A 14 -1.59 0.11 -23.03
CA PRO A 14 -1.08 -1.23 -23.36
C PRO A 14 -0.58 -1.99 -22.13
N LEU A 15 -0.05 -1.28 -21.12
CA LEU A 15 0.36 -1.89 -19.86
C LEU A 15 -0.84 -2.46 -19.09
N LEU A 16 -1.93 -1.71 -18.97
CA LEU A 16 -3.18 -2.18 -18.34
C LEU A 16 -3.76 -3.38 -19.10
N ILE A 17 -3.78 -3.33 -20.43
CA ILE A 17 -4.24 -4.47 -21.25
C ILE A 17 -3.36 -5.70 -20.99
N GLY A 18 -2.03 -5.53 -20.94
CA GLY A 18 -1.11 -6.63 -20.63
C GLY A 18 -1.32 -7.23 -19.23
N ILE A 19 -1.42 -6.38 -18.21
CA ILE A 19 -1.69 -6.81 -16.83
C ILE A 19 -3.01 -7.55 -16.75
N THR A 20 -4.09 -6.99 -17.29
CA THR A 20 -5.42 -7.60 -17.23
C THR A 20 -5.50 -8.90 -18.02
N PHE A 21 -4.82 -8.99 -19.18
CA PHE A 21 -4.77 -10.21 -19.97
C PHE A 21 -4.04 -11.34 -19.23
N ILE A 22 -2.86 -11.05 -18.67
CA ILE A 22 -2.10 -12.05 -17.90
C ILE A 22 -2.89 -12.50 -16.67
N SER A 23 -3.47 -11.56 -15.93
CA SER A 23 -4.27 -11.86 -14.74
C SER A 23 -5.51 -12.68 -15.09
N PHE A 24 -6.21 -12.33 -16.18
CA PHE A 24 -7.33 -13.09 -16.69
C PHE A 24 -6.92 -14.53 -17.03
N LEU A 25 -5.82 -14.70 -17.73
CA LEU A 25 -5.32 -16.02 -18.11
C LEU A 25 -4.96 -16.88 -16.88
N VAL A 26 -4.23 -16.30 -15.91
CA VAL A 26 -3.83 -16.99 -14.68
C VAL A 26 -5.05 -17.45 -13.89
N ILE A 27 -6.06 -16.60 -13.72
CA ILE A 27 -7.29 -16.91 -12.97
C ILE A 27 -8.07 -18.03 -13.65
N HIS A 28 -8.20 -18.00 -14.97
CA HIS A 28 -8.97 -19.01 -15.73
C HIS A 28 -8.23 -20.33 -15.95
N LEU A 29 -6.88 -20.33 -15.84
CA LEU A 29 -6.07 -21.54 -15.87
C LEU A 29 -5.91 -22.19 -14.49
N ALA A 30 -6.27 -21.49 -13.41
CA ALA A 30 -6.25 -22.06 -12.06
C ALA A 30 -7.26 -23.20 -11.95
N PRO A 31 -6.88 -24.34 -11.32
CA PRO A 31 -7.80 -25.49 -11.19
C PRO A 31 -8.98 -25.14 -10.28
N GLY A 32 -10.20 -25.56 -10.67
CA GLY A 32 -11.46 -25.43 -9.92
C GLY A 32 -12.51 -24.60 -10.65
N THR A 33 -13.69 -24.52 -10.06
CA THR A 33 -14.87 -23.87 -10.66
C THR A 33 -15.13 -22.49 -10.06
N PRO A 34 -15.62 -21.51 -10.86
CA PRO A 34 -16.01 -20.18 -10.35
C PRO A 34 -17.05 -20.27 -9.25
N GLY A 35 -16.92 -19.44 -8.20
CA GLY A 35 -17.85 -19.43 -7.08
C GLY A 35 -17.77 -20.63 -6.13
N GLU A 36 -16.73 -21.44 -6.23
CA GLU A 36 -16.49 -22.57 -5.33
C GLU A 36 -15.83 -22.08 -4.03
N ILE A 37 -16.54 -22.16 -2.93
CA ILE A 37 -16.01 -21.81 -1.61
C ILE A 37 -15.10 -22.94 -1.12
N GLN A 38 -13.80 -22.69 -1.05
CA GLN A 38 -12.84 -23.62 -0.44
C GLN A 38 -12.81 -23.41 1.09
N THR A 39 -13.68 -24.08 1.82
CA THR A 39 -13.64 -24.16 3.28
C THR A 39 -13.09 -25.52 3.70
N GLY A 40 -11.75 -25.64 3.76
CA GLY A 40 -11.10 -26.88 4.20
C GLY A 40 -11.53 -28.13 3.44
N ASP A 41 -11.75 -29.27 4.16
CA ASP A 41 -12.23 -30.54 3.57
C ASP A 41 -13.71 -30.56 3.15
N LEU A 42 -14.45 -29.49 3.43
CA LEU A 42 -15.85 -29.36 3.03
C LEU A 42 -15.92 -28.37 1.86
N SER A 43 -15.75 -28.89 0.63
CA SER A 43 -16.20 -28.19 -0.56
C SER A 43 -17.74 -28.12 -0.50
N ILE A 44 -18.28 -27.01 -0.01
CA ILE A 44 -19.69 -26.69 -0.23
C ILE A 44 -19.77 -26.40 -1.72
N GLN A 45 -20.11 -27.44 -2.50
CA GLN A 45 -20.47 -27.25 -3.89
C GLN A 45 -21.62 -26.24 -3.89
N SER A 46 -21.36 -25.04 -4.38
CA SER A 46 -22.45 -24.08 -4.67
C SER A 46 -23.46 -24.84 -5.51
N ASP A 47 -24.74 -24.65 -5.19
CA ASP A 47 -25.85 -25.32 -5.86
C ASP A 47 -25.57 -25.42 -7.37
N LYS A 48 -25.69 -26.61 -7.96
CA LYS A 48 -25.44 -26.84 -9.39
C LYS A 48 -26.25 -25.89 -10.28
N GLU A 49 -27.37 -25.37 -9.79
CA GLU A 49 -28.17 -24.35 -10.44
C GLU A 49 -27.47 -22.97 -10.45
N ILE A 50 -26.85 -22.58 -9.35
CA ILE A 50 -26.08 -21.32 -9.25
C ILE A 50 -24.86 -21.38 -10.18
N GLN A 51 -24.14 -22.51 -10.21
CA GLN A 51 -23.02 -22.69 -11.13
C GLN A 51 -23.44 -22.60 -12.60
N LYS A 52 -24.54 -23.23 -12.98
CA LYS A 52 -25.08 -23.11 -14.36
C LYS A 52 -25.44 -21.67 -14.69
N LEU A 53 -26.07 -20.97 -13.78
CA LEU A 53 -26.47 -19.57 -13.94
C LEU A 53 -25.25 -18.66 -14.09
N LEU A 54 -24.16 -18.90 -13.34
CA LEU A 54 -22.90 -18.16 -13.47
C LEU A 54 -22.22 -18.42 -14.80
N ILE A 55 -22.18 -19.69 -15.25
CA ILE A 55 -21.62 -20.08 -16.55
C ILE A 55 -22.36 -19.35 -17.68
N GLU A 56 -23.69 -19.32 -17.63
CA GLU A 56 -24.52 -18.69 -18.63
C GLU A 56 -24.43 -17.16 -18.61
N LEU A 57 -24.44 -16.55 -17.41
CA LEU A 57 -24.38 -15.10 -17.23
C LEU A 57 -23.04 -14.48 -17.63
N TYR A 58 -21.94 -15.19 -17.39
CA TYR A 58 -20.59 -14.71 -17.65
C TYR A 58 -19.92 -15.36 -18.85
N ASP A 59 -20.68 -16.14 -19.66
CA ASP A 59 -20.19 -16.83 -20.85
C ASP A 59 -18.97 -17.73 -20.59
N LEU A 60 -18.90 -18.38 -19.42
CA LEU A 60 -17.74 -19.17 -19.01
C LEU A 60 -17.56 -20.46 -19.85
N ASP A 61 -18.56 -20.84 -20.63
CA ASP A 61 -18.55 -21.92 -21.62
C ASP A 61 -17.86 -21.52 -22.93
N LYS A 62 -17.63 -20.22 -23.17
CA LYS A 62 -17.03 -19.71 -24.40
C LYS A 62 -15.50 -19.76 -24.38
N PRO A 63 -14.82 -19.73 -25.56
CA PRO A 63 -13.38 -19.66 -25.63
C PRO A 63 -12.82 -18.45 -24.86
N LEU A 64 -11.67 -18.61 -24.17
CA LEU A 64 -11.08 -17.59 -23.28
C LEU A 64 -10.90 -16.22 -23.94
N HIS A 65 -10.54 -16.18 -25.22
CA HIS A 65 -10.40 -14.91 -25.95
C HIS A 65 -11.73 -14.15 -26.08
N VAL A 66 -12.85 -14.87 -26.23
CA VAL A 66 -14.20 -14.26 -26.30
C VAL A 66 -14.60 -13.72 -24.93
N GLN A 67 -14.36 -14.50 -23.87
CA GLN A 67 -14.63 -14.09 -22.48
C GLN A 67 -13.82 -12.82 -22.14
N TYR A 68 -12.51 -12.79 -22.45
CA TYR A 68 -11.66 -11.63 -22.21
C TYR A 68 -12.15 -10.38 -22.93
N TRP A 69 -12.47 -10.46 -24.24
CA TRP A 69 -12.95 -9.31 -25.01
C TRP A 69 -14.29 -8.79 -24.49
N LYS A 70 -15.22 -9.67 -24.14
CA LYS A 70 -16.49 -9.26 -23.53
C LYS A 70 -16.26 -8.58 -22.17
N TRP A 71 -15.43 -9.18 -21.35
CA TRP A 71 -15.05 -8.59 -20.07
C TRP A 71 -14.39 -7.22 -20.24
N LEU A 72 -13.42 -7.09 -21.15
CA LEU A 72 -12.71 -5.83 -21.40
C LEU A 72 -13.66 -4.72 -21.89
N THR A 73 -14.61 -5.03 -22.76
CA THR A 73 -15.61 -4.07 -23.24
C THR A 73 -16.56 -3.61 -22.14
N ARG A 74 -16.88 -4.45 -21.14
CA ARG A 74 -17.65 -4.07 -19.95
C ARG A 74 -16.82 -3.14 -19.06
N ILE A 75 -15.57 -3.46 -18.79
CA ILE A 75 -14.67 -2.61 -17.99
C ILE A 75 -14.50 -1.21 -18.58
N VAL A 76 -14.34 -1.08 -19.90
CA VAL A 76 -14.26 0.24 -20.56
C VAL A 76 -15.54 1.07 -20.33
N ARG A 77 -16.69 0.41 -20.11
CA ARG A 77 -17.96 1.06 -19.77
C ARG A 77 -18.17 1.23 -18.26
N LEU A 78 -17.13 0.96 -17.45
CA LEU A 78 -17.17 0.95 -15.98
C LEU A 78 -18.16 -0.07 -15.38
N ASP A 79 -18.51 -1.10 -16.13
CA ASP A 79 -19.30 -2.22 -15.67
C ASP A 79 -18.38 -3.35 -15.20
N PHE A 80 -18.14 -3.42 -13.90
CA PHE A 80 -17.33 -4.45 -13.26
C PHE A 80 -18.12 -5.72 -12.92
N GLY A 81 -19.42 -5.72 -13.19
CA GLY A 81 -20.32 -6.83 -12.89
C GLY A 81 -20.64 -6.97 -11.40
N LYS A 82 -21.18 -8.15 -11.08
CA LYS A 82 -21.53 -8.54 -9.70
C LYS A 82 -20.59 -9.60 -9.19
N SER A 83 -20.36 -9.60 -7.88
CA SER A 83 -19.62 -10.61 -7.15
C SER A 83 -20.29 -11.99 -7.27
N PHE A 84 -19.49 -13.05 -7.32
CA PHE A 84 -19.97 -14.44 -7.28
C PHE A 84 -20.32 -14.89 -5.88
N SER A 85 -19.95 -14.13 -4.85
CA SER A 85 -20.33 -14.45 -3.48
C SER A 85 -21.85 -14.38 -3.30
N PRO A 86 -22.42 -15.07 -2.28
CA PRO A 86 -23.87 -15.20 -2.08
C PRO A 86 -24.62 -13.87 -1.98
N ASP A 87 -23.93 -12.77 -1.61
CA ASP A 87 -24.51 -11.44 -1.53
C ASP A 87 -24.75 -10.77 -2.90
N ALA A 88 -24.14 -11.30 -3.97
CA ALA A 88 -24.27 -10.84 -5.36
C ALA A 88 -24.17 -9.32 -5.55
N ARG A 89 -23.44 -8.60 -4.67
CA ARG A 89 -23.30 -7.14 -4.72
C ARG A 89 -22.45 -6.68 -5.87
N PRO A 90 -22.66 -5.46 -6.40
CA PRO A 90 -21.80 -4.86 -7.42
C PRO A 90 -20.34 -4.80 -6.95
N VAL A 91 -19.40 -5.19 -7.83
CA VAL A 91 -17.96 -5.18 -7.51
C VAL A 91 -17.47 -3.79 -7.10
N LEU A 92 -17.89 -2.74 -7.81
CA LEU A 92 -17.52 -1.35 -7.48
C LEU A 92 -17.98 -0.95 -6.08
N GLN A 93 -19.13 -1.42 -5.63
CA GLN A 93 -19.62 -1.14 -4.28
C GLN A 93 -18.71 -1.80 -3.25
N LYS A 94 -18.39 -3.11 -3.41
CA LYS A 94 -17.46 -3.82 -2.52
C LYS A 94 -16.12 -3.13 -2.41
N ILE A 95 -15.55 -2.72 -3.53
CA ILE A 95 -14.25 -2.01 -3.57
C ILE A 95 -14.36 -0.62 -2.93
N GLY A 96 -15.44 0.12 -3.24
CA GLY A 96 -15.68 1.46 -2.69
C GLY A 96 -15.82 1.48 -1.17
N GLU A 97 -16.36 0.41 -0.56
CA GLU A 97 -16.47 0.26 0.90
C GLU A 97 -15.11 -0.07 1.55
N ARG A 98 -14.20 -0.76 0.84
CA ARG A 98 -12.92 -1.26 1.36
C ARG A 98 -11.75 -0.28 1.14
N LEU A 99 -11.73 0.42 0.02
CA LEU A 99 -10.65 1.32 -0.37
C LEU A 99 -10.36 2.43 0.66
N PRO A 100 -11.37 3.12 1.25
CA PRO A 100 -11.10 4.19 2.20
C PRO A 100 -10.33 3.74 3.45
N ILE A 101 -10.60 2.54 3.97
CA ILE A 101 -9.92 2.03 5.17
C ILE A 101 -8.48 1.65 4.86
N THR A 102 -8.22 1.03 3.71
CA THR A 102 -6.86 0.73 3.25
C THR A 102 -6.05 2.02 3.07
N LEU A 103 -6.63 3.04 2.43
CA LEU A 103 -5.97 4.34 2.27
C LEU A 103 -5.69 5.00 3.62
N LEU A 104 -6.65 4.97 4.54
CA LEU A 104 -6.48 5.53 5.89
C LEU A 104 -5.29 4.88 6.61
N LEU A 105 -5.25 3.53 6.65
CA LEU A 105 -4.17 2.79 7.29
C LEU A 105 -2.81 3.15 6.69
N ASN A 106 -2.68 3.04 5.38
CA ASN A 106 -1.41 3.23 4.70
C ASN A 106 -0.93 4.69 4.75
N VAL A 107 -1.85 5.67 4.68
CA VAL A 107 -1.49 7.09 4.82
C VAL A 107 -1.04 7.40 6.25
N VAL A 108 -1.75 6.91 7.27
CA VAL A 108 -1.35 7.11 8.68
C VAL A 108 -0.02 6.42 8.96
N GLU A 109 0.18 5.18 8.50
CA GLU A 109 1.45 4.47 8.56
C GLU A 109 2.58 5.31 7.96
N MET A 110 2.43 5.77 6.71
CA MET A 110 3.45 6.57 6.03
C MET A 110 3.77 7.87 6.76
N LEU A 111 2.76 8.56 7.29
CA LEU A 111 2.96 9.78 8.09
C LEU A 111 3.77 9.50 9.36
N ILE A 112 3.48 8.40 10.06
CA ILE A 112 4.21 7.99 11.26
C ILE A 112 5.65 7.61 10.91
N ILE A 113 5.83 6.83 9.83
CA ILE A 113 7.18 6.46 9.34
C ILE A 113 8.01 7.72 9.09
N VAL A 114 7.49 8.68 8.35
CA VAL A 114 8.24 9.92 8.03
C VAL A 114 8.50 10.75 9.28
N ALA A 115 7.47 10.91 10.13
CA ALA A 115 7.57 11.71 11.35
C ALA A 115 8.64 11.17 12.33
N LEU A 116 8.84 9.86 12.37
CA LEU A 116 9.81 9.20 13.25
C LEU A 116 11.15 8.95 12.56
N ALA A 117 11.15 8.47 11.31
CA ALA A 117 12.37 8.12 10.59
C ALA A 117 13.29 9.32 10.34
N VAL A 118 12.70 10.48 10.01
CA VAL A 118 13.49 11.68 9.74
C VAL A 118 14.26 12.14 10.98
N PRO A 119 13.66 12.38 12.14
CA PRO A 119 14.42 12.74 13.35
C PRO A 119 15.43 11.68 13.77
N ILE A 120 15.04 10.39 13.72
CA ILE A 120 15.92 9.27 14.09
C ILE A 120 17.15 9.26 13.15
N GLY A 121 16.96 9.33 11.84
CA GLY A 121 18.05 9.31 10.87
C GLY A 121 18.97 10.53 10.97
N VAL A 122 18.40 11.72 11.15
CA VAL A 122 19.18 12.97 11.36
C VAL A 122 20.02 12.89 12.62
N TYR A 123 19.42 12.49 13.75
CA TYR A 123 20.13 12.41 15.01
C TYR A 123 21.22 11.33 15.02
N SER A 124 20.93 10.16 14.42
CA SER A 124 21.90 9.08 14.24
C SER A 124 23.08 9.51 13.35
N ALA A 125 22.84 10.26 12.27
CA ALA A 125 23.89 10.75 11.39
C ALA A 125 24.75 11.85 12.03
N THR A 126 24.15 12.77 12.79
CA THR A 126 24.87 13.87 13.43
C THR A 126 25.68 13.44 14.66
N ARG A 127 25.30 12.33 15.28
CA ARG A 127 26.02 11.72 16.41
C ARG A 127 26.47 10.30 16.08
N GLN A 128 27.23 10.19 15.00
CA GLN A 128 27.76 8.92 14.49
C GLN A 128 28.53 8.16 15.59
N TYR A 129 28.33 6.85 15.66
CA TYR A 129 28.94 5.93 16.66
C TYR A 129 28.50 6.14 18.10
N SER A 130 27.59 7.06 18.38
CA SER A 130 26.97 7.20 19.71
C SER A 130 26.13 5.96 20.09
N MET A 131 25.78 5.85 21.39
CA MET A 131 24.89 4.77 21.84
C MET A 131 23.53 4.81 21.09
N PHE A 132 23.00 5.99 20.83
CA PHE A 132 21.77 6.14 20.05
C PHE A 132 21.93 5.57 18.63
N ASP A 133 23.02 5.90 17.94
CA ASP A 133 23.29 5.41 16.60
C ASP A 133 23.43 3.87 16.58
N LYS A 134 24.11 3.30 17.58
CA LYS A 134 24.24 1.84 17.73
C LYS A 134 22.88 1.17 17.98
N VAL A 135 22.11 1.71 18.92
CA VAL A 135 20.75 1.18 19.23
C VAL A 135 19.84 1.27 18.01
N THR A 136 19.84 2.41 17.31
CA THR A 136 19.06 2.58 16.08
C THR A 136 19.50 1.58 15.01
N THR A 137 20.80 1.33 14.88
CA THR A 137 21.32 0.34 13.92
C THR A 137 20.82 -1.07 14.26
N VAL A 138 20.86 -1.47 15.53
CA VAL A 138 20.30 -2.77 15.99
C VAL A 138 18.80 -2.83 15.72
N PHE A 139 18.07 -1.77 16.05
CA PHE A 139 16.63 -1.67 15.78
C PHE A 139 16.32 -1.86 14.28
N VAL A 140 17.10 -1.23 13.39
CA VAL A 140 16.97 -1.39 11.94
C VAL A 140 17.17 -2.86 11.52
N PHE A 141 18.20 -3.54 12.05
CA PHE A 141 18.43 -4.96 11.76
C PHE A 141 17.29 -5.85 12.25
N VAL A 142 16.80 -5.62 13.47
CA VAL A 142 15.63 -6.33 14.03
C VAL A 142 14.40 -6.07 13.15
N GLY A 143 14.16 -4.81 12.76
CA GLY A 143 13.04 -4.45 11.91
C GLY A 143 13.03 -5.15 10.56
N PHE A 144 14.19 -5.30 9.92
CA PHE A 144 14.28 -6.05 8.67
C PHE A 144 14.21 -7.56 8.83
N ALA A 145 14.65 -8.09 9.96
CA ALA A 145 14.65 -9.52 10.22
C ALA A 145 13.30 -10.05 10.71
N THR A 146 12.43 -9.17 11.22
CA THR A 146 11.16 -9.56 11.83
C THR A 146 10.06 -9.61 10.77
N PRO A 147 9.45 -10.78 10.51
CA PRO A 147 8.30 -10.87 9.61
C PRO A 147 7.07 -10.16 10.20
N ASP A 148 6.34 -9.39 9.38
CA ASP A 148 5.15 -8.62 9.83
C ASP A 148 4.09 -9.51 10.48
N PHE A 149 3.81 -10.70 9.92
CA PHE A 149 2.82 -11.62 10.49
C PHE A 149 3.21 -12.11 11.89
N TRP A 150 4.49 -12.36 12.11
CA TRP A 150 5.00 -12.81 13.40
C TRP A 150 4.91 -11.70 14.44
N LEU A 151 5.31 -10.48 14.07
CA LEU A 151 5.17 -9.30 14.93
C LEU A 151 3.71 -9.02 15.27
N ALA A 152 2.80 -9.14 14.28
CA ALA A 152 1.37 -8.97 14.48
C ALA A 152 0.84 -9.92 15.55
N LEU A 153 1.14 -11.23 15.43
CA LEU A 153 0.69 -12.24 16.38
C LEU A 153 1.26 -12.00 17.78
N LEU A 154 2.56 -11.65 17.89
CA LEU A 154 3.17 -11.33 19.19
C LEU A 154 2.51 -10.13 19.86
N LEU A 155 2.27 -9.05 19.14
CA LEU A 155 1.63 -7.86 19.69
C LEU A 155 0.16 -8.13 20.05
N MET A 156 -0.57 -8.91 19.26
CA MET A 156 -1.93 -9.35 19.59
C MET A 156 -1.96 -10.16 20.89
N ILE A 157 -1.04 -11.13 21.07
CA ILE A 157 -0.95 -11.93 22.29
C ILE A 157 -0.61 -11.05 23.48
N LEU A 158 0.40 -10.18 23.35
CA LEU A 158 0.85 -9.35 24.44
C LEU A 158 -0.19 -8.29 24.84
N PHE A 159 -0.59 -7.44 23.89
CA PHE A 159 -1.45 -6.29 24.20
C PHE A 159 -2.94 -6.62 24.19
N GLY A 160 -3.35 -7.62 23.41
CA GLY A 160 -4.75 -7.98 23.31
C GLY A 160 -5.16 -9.05 24.31
N VAL A 161 -4.37 -10.14 24.43
CA VAL A 161 -4.74 -11.28 25.25
C VAL A 161 -4.19 -11.17 26.68
N GLN A 162 -2.88 -10.94 26.86
CA GLN A 162 -2.26 -10.96 28.19
C GLN A 162 -2.55 -9.68 28.99
N LEU A 163 -2.41 -8.52 28.35
CA LEU A 163 -2.63 -7.23 29.02
C LEU A 163 -4.08 -6.74 28.91
N GLY A 164 -4.81 -7.17 27.88
CA GLY A 164 -6.19 -6.73 27.64
C GLY A 164 -6.33 -5.22 27.36
N TRP A 165 -5.26 -4.58 26.86
CA TRP A 165 -5.23 -3.12 26.63
C TRP A 165 -5.82 -2.70 25.31
N LEU A 166 -5.65 -3.53 24.26
CA LEU A 166 -6.01 -3.20 22.89
C LEU A 166 -6.88 -4.29 22.26
N PRO A 167 -7.81 -3.91 21.38
CA PRO A 167 -8.57 -4.87 20.61
C PRO A 167 -7.66 -5.69 19.69
N ILE A 168 -8.01 -6.97 19.48
CA ILE A 168 -7.20 -7.89 18.68
C ILE A 168 -7.66 -7.96 17.21
N SER A 169 -8.88 -7.55 16.87
CA SER A 169 -9.40 -7.67 15.52
C SER A 169 -10.59 -6.74 15.23
N GLY A 170 -10.85 -6.52 13.94
CA GLY A 170 -11.95 -5.69 13.47
C GLY A 170 -11.67 -4.20 13.52
N LEU A 171 -12.65 -3.39 13.17
CA LEU A 171 -12.58 -1.92 13.19
C LEU A 171 -13.29 -1.28 14.38
N ARG A 172 -14.16 -2.02 15.05
CA ARG A 172 -15.11 -1.51 16.06
C ARG A 172 -15.45 -2.60 17.04
N SER A 173 -15.70 -2.20 18.28
CA SER A 173 -16.23 -3.09 19.32
C SER A 173 -17.70 -3.45 19.03
N LEU A 174 -18.14 -4.58 19.56
CA LEU A 174 -19.55 -5.05 19.38
C LEU A 174 -20.60 -4.07 19.93
N ASN A 175 -20.23 -3.27 20.92
CA ASN A 175 -21.10 -2.27 21.55
C ASN A 175 -20.93 -0.86 20.94
N TRP A 176 -20.30 -0.73 19.76
CA TRP A 176 -20.02 0.54 19.11
C TRP A 176 -21.21 1.50 19.06
N GLU A 177 -22.39 0.99 18.67
CA GLU A 177 -23.60 1.81 18.48
C GLU A 177 -24.11 2.44 19.79
N TYR A 178 -23.74 1.87 20.95
CA TYR A 178 -24.11 2.37 22.28
C TYR A 178 -23.07 3.33 22.85
N LEU A 179 -21.96 3.54 22.18
CA LEU A 179 -20.91 4.44 22.64
C LEU A 179 -21.24 5.90 22.29
N SER A 180 -20.82 6.83 23.15
CA SER A 180 -20.84 8.26 22.80
C SER A 180 -19.85 8.55 21.68
N PHE A 181 -20.05 9.63 20.92
CA PHE A 181 -19.22 10.01 19.76
C PHE A 181 -17.71 9.95 20.06
N TRP A 182 -17.26 10.54 21.18
CA TRP A 182 -15.83 10.52 21.52
C TRP A 182 -15.31 9.12 21.85
N ARG A 183 -16.11 8.28 22.50
CA ARG A 183 -15.75 6.89 22.77
C ARG A 183 -15.69 6.06 21.49
N GLN A 184 -16.55 6.33 20.52
CA GLN A 184 -16.49 5.70 19.21
C GLN A 184 -15.17 6.02 18.51
N GLN A 185 -14.69 7.28 18.56
CA GLN A 185 -13.40 7.64 17.94
C GLN A 185 -12.21 6.95 18.65
N TRP A 186 -12.22 6.88 19.98
CA TRP A 186 -11.19 6.19 20.73
C TRP A 186 -11.20 4.67 20.50
N ASP A 187 -12.37 4.06 20.42
CA ASP A 187 -12.53 2.65 20.09
C ASP A 187 -11.97 2.34 18.70
N PHE A 188 -12.35 3.13 17.70
CA PHE A 188 -11.82 3.01 16.34
C PHE A 188 -10.29 3.18 16.29
N ALA A 189 -9.75 4.19 16.95
CA ALA A 189 -8.31 4.41 17.03
C ALA A 189 -7.60 3.25 17.73
N GLY A 190 -8.20 2.68 18.78
CA GLY A 190 -7.68 1.51 19.47
C GLY A 190 -7.57 0.29 18.57
N HIS A 191 -8.57 0.04 17.71
CA HIS A 191 -8.55 -1.06 16.75
C HIS A 191 -7.49 -0.90 15.65
N LEU A 192 -7.15 0.35 15.30
CA LEU A 192 -6.13 0.63 14.29
C LEU A 192 -4.69 0.65 14.85
N LEU A 193 -4.51 0.75 16.17
CA LEU A 193 -3.20 0.97 16.77
C LEU A 193 -2.23 -0.18 16.50
N LEU A 194 -2.63 -1.43 16.79
CA LEU A 194 -1.78 -2.60 16.53
C LEU A 194 -1.46 -2.80 15.05
N PRO A 195 -2.44 -2.76 14.12
CA PRO A 195 -2.17 -2.81 12.69
C PRO A 195 -1.17 -1.76 12.21
N ILE A 196 -1.35 -0.51 12.63
CA ILE A 196 -0.46 0.60 12.27
C ILE A 196 0.95 0.39 12.85
N LEU A 197 1.08 -0.07 14.10
CA LEU A 197 2.38 -0.35 14.70
C LEU A 197 3.14 -1.44 13.93
N VAL A 198 2.46 -2.52 13.56
CA VAL A 198 3.06 -3.60 12.77
C VAL A 198 3.52 -3.09 11.41
N ALA A 199 2.63 -2.44 10.66
CA ALA A 199 2.94 -1.93 9.34
C ALA A 199 4.06 -0.88 9.36
N THR A 200 4.07 0.00 10.38
CA THR A 200 5.09 1.03 10.54
C THR A 200 6.47 0.46 10.85
N PHE A 201 6.57 -0.69 11.51
CA PHE A 201 7.83 -1.18 12.09
C PHE A 201 8.92 -1.41 11.03
N GLY A 202 8.63 -2.19 9.98
CA GLY A 202 9.55 -2.45 8.89
C GLY A 202 9.88 -1.20 8.07
N GLY A 203 8.87 -0.39 7.77
CA GLY A 203 9.03 0.88 7.06
C GLY A 203 9.91 1.87 7.83
N LEU A 204 9.70 2.01 9.14
CA LEU A 204 10.50 2.88 10.01
C LEU A 204 11.98 2.50 9.99
N ALA A 205 12.28 1.19 10.05
CA ALA A 205 13.64 0.69 9.95
C ALA A 205 14.31 1.11 8.63
N GLY A 206 13.62 0.90 7.50
CA GLY A 206 14.10 1.25 6.16
C GLY A 206 14.34 2.75 5.99
N PHE A 207 13.33 3.55 6.26
CA PHE A 207 13.41 5.00 6.09
C PHE A 207 14.42 5.67 7.02
N SER A 208 14.55 5.21 8.28
CA SER A 208 15.57 5.71 9.22
C SER A 208 16.98 5.49 8.68
N ARG A 209 17.25 4.31 8.13
CA ARG A 209 18.54 3.99 7.49
C ARG A 209 18.81 4.88 6.28
N TYR A 210 17.81 5.03 5.40
CA TYR A 210 17.92 5.92 4.23
C TYR A 210 18.21 7.36 4.64
N MET A 211 17.48 7.88 5.62
CA MET A 211 17.66 9.25 6.12
C MET A 211 19.06 9.44 6.73
N ARG A 212 19.50 8.46 7.54
CA ARG A 212 20.85 8.48 8.12
C ARG A 212 21.93 8.53 7.03
N GLN A 213 21.83 7.68 6.02
CA GLN A 213 22.81 7.62 4.93
C GLN A 213 22.83 8.94 4.15
N SER A 214 21.68 9.46 3.75
CA SER A 214 21.56 10.73 3.03
C SER A 214 22.13 11.91 3.83
N MET A 215 21.86 11.95 5.13
CA MET A 215 22.44 12.97 6.02
C MET A 215 23.97 12.87 6.11
N LEU A 216 24.53 11.65 6.22
CA LEU A 216 25.99 11.46 6.28
C LEU A 216 26.70 11.94 4.99
N GLU A 217 26.08 11.72 3.83
CA GLU A 217 26.60 12.20 2.55
C GLU A 217 26.58 13.73 2.49
N VAL A 218 25.48 14.34 2.91
CA VAL A 218 25.29 15.80 2.84
C VAL A 218 26.15 16.54 3.84
N VAL A 219 26.26 16.06 5.09
CA VAL A 219 27.04 16.73 6.16
C VAL A 219 28.54 16.83 5.82
N ARG A 220 29.05 15.97 4.93
CA ARG A 220 30.44 15.98 4.48
C ARG A 220 30.70 16.93 3.30
N GLN A 221 29.70 17.55 2.72
CA GLN A 221 29.86 18.44 1.55
C GLN A 221 30.51 19.77 1.93
N ASP A 222 31.27 20.35 1.00
CA ASP A 222 32.05 21.58 1.20
C ASP A 222 31.21 22.78 1.58
N TYR A 223 29.97 22.89 1.04
CA TYR A 223 29.09 23.99 1.38
C TYR A 223 28.60 23.94 2.84
N ILE A 224 28.52 22.74 3.44
CA ILE A 224 28.20 22.56 4.86
C ILE A 224 29.38 22.98 5.71
N GLN A 225 30.62 22.62 5.31
CA GLN A 225 31.81 23.05 5.98
C GLN A 225 32.00 24.56 5.89
N SER A 226 31.74 25.14 4.73
CA SER A 226 31.73 26.61 4.54
C SER A 226 30.70 27.32 5.43
N ALA A 227 29.52 26.75 5.64
CA ALA A 227 28.52 27.28 6.54
C ALA A 227 29.01 27.29 8.00
N ARG A 228 29.69 26.21 8.45
CA ARG A 228 30.33 26.15 9.77
C ARG A 228 31.44 27.15 9.93
N ALA A 229 32.30 27.28 8.92
CA ALA A 229 33.43 28.24 8.90
C ALA A 229 32.95 29.70 9.02
N LYS A 230 31.75 30.00 8.52
CA LYS A 230 31.07 31.31 8.67
C LYS A 230 30.48 31.56 10.06
N GLY A 231 30.63 30.60 10.99
CA GLY A 231 30.15 30.74 12.38
C GLY A 231 28.64 30.51 12.54
N LEU A 232 27.96 29.91 11.59
CA LEU A 232 26.54 29.59 11.73
C LEU A 232 26.32 28.55 12.83
N PRO A 233 25.30 28.71 13.70
CA PRO A 233 25.00 27.76 14.74
C PRO A 233 24.63 26.38 14.16
N GLU A 234 25.07 25.30 14.78
CA GLU A 234 24.93 23.92 14.27
C GLU A 234 23.46 23.57 13.96
N ARG A 235 22.49 24.06 14.74
CA ARG A 235 21.06 23.88 14.47
C ARG A 235 20.64 24.41 13.11
N VAL A 236 21.21 25.52 12.68
CA VAL A 236 20.93 26.12 11.35
C VAL A 236 21.64 25.33 10.26
N VAL A 237 22.89 24.93 10.49
CA VAL A 237 23.66 24.11 9.55
C VAL A 237 22.94 22.78 9.28
N ILE A 238 22.54 22.08 10.32
CA ILE A 238 21.88 20.79 10.20
C ILE A 238 20.44 20.95 9.71
N GLY A 239 19.61 21.79 10.36
CA GLY A 239 18.16 21.86 10.09
C GLY A 239 17.82 22.57 8.77
N LYS A 240 18.60 23.59 8.38
CA LYS A 240 18.28 24.40 7.18
C LYS A 240 19.13 24.00 5.97
N HIS A 241 20.44 23.77 6.16
CA HIS A 241 21.36 23.51 5.05
C HIS A 241 21.50 22.02 4.74
N ALA A 242 21.71 21.16 5.75
CA ALA A 242 21.89 19.74 5.53
C ALA A 242 20.56 19.01 5.29
N LEU A 243 19.59 19.16 6.19
CA LEU A 243 18.31 18.43 6.13
C LEU A 243 17.58 18.68 4.81
N ARG A 244 17.50 19.92 4.35
CA ARG A 244 16.82 20.26 3.10
C ARG A 244 17.35 19.45 1.90
N ASN A 245 18.66 19.28 1.81
CA ASN A 245 19.27 18.53 0.71
C ASN A 245 19.20 17.02 0.96
N ALA A 246 19.36 16.58 2.21
CA ALA A 246 19.22 15.18 2.58
C ALA A 246 17.79 14.63 2.43
N MET A 247 16.76 15.48 2.44
CA MET A 247 15.39 15.10 2.18
C MET A 247 15.09 14.78 0.71
N LEU A 248 15.91 15.20 -0.24
CA LEU A 248 15.64 14.96 -1.67
C LEU A 248 15.49 13.47 -2.01
N PRO A 249 16.41 12.57 -1.63
CA PRO A 249 16.25 11.13 -1.84
C PRO A 249 15.03 10.55 -1.08
N ILE A 250 14.73 11.08 0.11
CA ILE A 250 13.58 10.63 0.92
C ILE A 250 12.26 10.95 0.22
N VAL A 251 12.10 12.18 -0.29
CA VAL A 251 10.93 12.58 -1.09
C VAL A 251 10.79 11.68 -2.32
N THR A 252 11.92 11.29 -2.92
CA THR A 252 11.95 10.35 -4.04
C THR A 252 11.36 8.99 -3.65
N VAL A 253 11.86 8.39 -2.57
CA VAL A 253 11.38 7.10 -2.09
C VAL A 253 9.91 7.17 -1.69
N LEU A 254 9.49 8.25 -1.02
CA LEU A 254 8.07 8.48 -0.68
C LEU A 254 7.18 8.54 -1.92
N GLY A 255 7.60 9.26 -2.96
CA GLY A 255 6.87 9.31 -4.22
C GLY A 255 6.73 7.94 -4.88
N LEU A 256 7.79 7.12 -4.85
CA LEU A 256 7.76 5.75 -5.36
C LEU A 256 6.91 4.80 -4.49
N SER A 257 6.66 5.15 -3.23
CA SER A 257 5.80 4.37 -2.33
C SER A 257 4.31 4.68 -2.48
N LEU A 258 3.93 5.80 -3.12
CA LEU A 258 2.52 6.20 -3.30
C LEU A 258 1.62 5.11 -3.91
N PRO A 259 2.07 4.35 -4.93
CA PRO A 259 1.27 3.25 -5.48
C PRO A 259 0.94 2.17 -4.45
N GLY A 260 1.86 1.88 -3.53
CA GLY A 260 1.68 0.90 -2.47
C GLY A 260 0.56 1.25 -1.49
N LEU A 261 0.22 2.54 -1.35
CA LEU A 261 -0.86 2.99 -0.46
C LEU A 261 -2.24 2.43 -0.84
N ILE A 262 -2.41 2.00 -2.08
CA ILE A 262 -3.71 1.62 -2.65
C ILE A 262 -3.93 0.11 -2.56
N GLY A 263 -2.85 -0.67 -2.72
CA GLY A 263 -2.93 -2.14 -2.78
C GLY A 263 -3.33 -2.80 -1.46
N GLY A 264 -3.11 -2.11 -0.34
CA GLY A 264 -3.33 -2.64 1.01
C GLY A 264 -2.27 -3.67 1.43
N SER A 265 -2.26 -4.00 2.71
CA SER A 265 -1.45 -5.08 3.25
C SER A 265 -2.31 -6.33 3.46
N ILE A 266 -2.20 -7.29 2.55
CA ILE A 266 -2.90 -8.57 2.65
C ILE A 266 -2.69 -9.21 4.04
N ILE A 267 -1.46 -9.20 4.53
CA ILE A 267 -1.08 -9.85 5.78
C ILE A 267 -1.71 -9.13 6.97
N VAL A 268 -1.49 -7.82 7.09
CA VAL A 268 -1.98 -7.02 8.24
C VAL A 268 -3.51 -6.98 8.25
N GLU A 269 -4.14 -6.69 7.11
CA GLU A 269 -5.61 -6.61 7.02
C GLU A 269 -6.27 -7.96 7.32
N SER A 270 -5.69 -9.10 6.89
CA SER A 270 -6.25 -10.42 7.15
C SER A 270 -6.06 -10.85 8.61
N ILE A 271 -4.87 -10.63 9.21
CA ILE A 271 -4.61 -11.02 10.59
C ILE A 271 -5.48 -10.23 11.57
N PHE A 272 -5.59 -8.92 11.37
CA PHE A 272 -6.42 -8.06 12.23
C PHE A 272 -7.89 -7.99 11.82
N ALA A 273 -8.31 -8.80 10.84
CA ALA A 273 -9.68 -8.81 10.29
C ALA A 273 -10.19 -7.41 9.91
N ILE A 274 -9.30 -6.59 9.32
CA ILE A 274 -9.65 -5.25 8.85
C ILE A 274 -10.26 -5.35 7.46
N PRO A 275 -11.48 -4.80 7.25
CA PRO A 275 -12.14 -4.87 5.96
C PRO A 275 -11.54 -3.90 4.95
N GLY A 276 -10.31 -4.20 4.47
CA GLY A 276 -9.60 -3.44 3.45
C GLY A 276 -9.51 -4.16 2.11
N MET A 277 -8.74 -3.58 1.17
CA MET A 277 -8.57 -4.09 -0.19
C MET A 277 -7.78 -5.40 -0.23
N GLY A 278 -6.76 -5.56 0.63
CA GLY A 278 -5.98 -6.78 0.74
C GLY A 278 -6.82 -7.95 1.25
N GLN A 279 -7.63 -7.73 2.30
CA GLN A 279 -8.56 -8.73 2.81
C GLN A 279 -9.62 -9.10 1.76
N LEU A 280 -10.18 -8.11 1.04
CA LEU A 280 -11.13 -8.35 -0.03
C LEU A 280 -10.53 -9.25 -1.12
N MET A 281 -9.27 -9.01 -1.49
CA MET A 281 -8.56 -9.81 -2.49
C MET A 281 -8.38 -11.26 -2.03
N VAL A 282 -7.96 -11.46 -0.77
CA VAL A 282 -7.81 -12.81 -0.19
C VAL A 282 -9.14 -13.56 -0.20
N GLN A 283 -10.21 -12.93 0.28
CA GLN A 283 -11.54 -13.53 0.28
C GLN A 283 -11.98 -13.89 -1.15
N ALA A 284 -11.83 -12.97 -2.10
CA ALA A 284 -12.19 -13.21 -3.48
C ALA A 284 -11.42 -14.36 -4.12
N VAL A 285 -10.12 -14.53 -3.76
CA VAL A 285 -9.31 -15.65 -4.26
C VAL A 285 -9.82 -16.98 -3.70
N PHE A 286 -10.11 -17.06 -2.40
CA PHE A 286 -10.66 -18.29 -1.78
C PHE A 286 -12.07 -18.63 -2.28
N GLU A 287 -12.91 -17.62 -2.54
CA GLU A 287 -14.26 -17.78 -3.06
C GLU A 287 -14.27 -17.94 -4.60
N ARG A 288 -13.12 -17.80 -5.27
CA ARG A 288 -13.00 -17.79 -6.76
C ARG A 288 -13.96 -16.79 -7.40
N ASP A 289 -14.07 -15.63 -6.76
CA ASP A 289 -14.88 -14.51 -7.22
C ASP A 289 -14.13 -13.74 -8.33
N TYR A 290 -14.18 -14.27 -9.54
CA TYR A 290 -13.45 -13.70 -10.67
C TYR A 290 -13.79 -12.22 -10.93
N PRO A 291 -15.05 -11.77 -10.88
CA PRO A 291 -15.34 -10.35 -11.04
C PRO A 291 -14.66 -9.45 -10.00
N VAL A 292 -14.64 -9.86 -8.73
CA VAL A 292 -13.99 -9.09 -7.66
C VAL A 292 -12.47 -9.11 -7.83
N ILE A 293 -11.85 -10.27 -8.13
CA ILE A 293 -10.40 -10.37 -8.35
C ILE A 293 -9.98 -9.45 -9.51
N MET A 294 -10.65 -9.59 -10.66
CA MET A 294 -10.34 -8.81 -11.86
C MET A 294 -10.63 -7.32 -11.66
N GLY A 295 -11.74 -6.98 -11.01
CA GLY A 295 -12.10 -5.60 -10.69
C GLY A 295 -11.09 -4.94 -9.75
N ASN A 296 -10.67 -5.64 -8.71
CA ASN A 296 -9.63 -5.19 -7.77
C ASN A 296 -8.32 -4.93 -8.51
N LEU A 297 -7.85 -5.87 -9.33
CA LEU A 297 -6.62 -5.73 -10.10
C LEU A 297 -6.67 -4.51 -11.05
N VAL A 298 -7.77 -4.31 -11.77
CA VAL A 298 -7.92 -3.14 -12.67
C VAL A 298 -7.88 -1.84 -11.89
N ILE A 299 -8.63 -1.75 -10.80
CA ILE A 299 -8.70 -0.51 -10.00
C ILE A 299 -7.37 -0.22 -9.35
N VAL A 300 -6.73 -1.20 -8.68
CA VAL A 300 -5.41 -1.03 -8.05
C VAL A 300 -4.36 -0.66 -9.10
N SER A 301 -4.33 -1.34 -10.26
CA SER A 301 -3.39 -1.02 -11.34
C SER A 301 -3.61 0.38 -11.91
N THR A 302 -4.86 0.78 -12.13
CA THR A 302 -5.19 2.11 -12.64
C THR A 302 -4.79 3.20 -11.64
N LEU A 303 -5.15 3.05 -10.36
CA LEU A 303 -4.79 3.99 -9.32
C LEU A 303 -3.27 4.04 -9.10
N THR A 304 -2.57 2.90 -9.20
CA THR A 304 -1.10 2.82 -9.18
C THR A 304 -0.48 3.62 -10.32
N LEU A 305 -0.99 3.51 -11.55
CA LEU A 305 -0.50 4.29 -12.68
C LEU A 305 -0.76 5.78 -12.50
N VAL A 306 -1.92 6.16 -11.95
CA VAL A 306 -2.23 7.55 -11.59
C VAL A 306 -1.30 8.07 -10.50
N ALA A 307 -1.06 7.29 -9.44
CA ALA A 307 -0.13 7.63 -8.36
C ALA A 307 1.30 7.81 -8.88
N ASN A 308 1.78 6.92 -9.76
CA ASN A 308 3.07 7.06 -10.43
C ASN A 308 3.15 8.34 -11.27
N LEU A 309 2.10 8.67 -12.02
CA LEU A 309 2.05 9.90 -12.80
C LEU A 309 2.10 11.14 -11.89
N LEU A 310 1.35 11.13 -10.79
CA LEU A 310 1.38 12.21 -9.79
C LEU A 310 2.77 12.34 -9.15
N ALA A 311 3.41 11.23 -8.79
CA ALA A 311 4.78 11.22 -8.28
C ALA A 311 5.74 11.88 -9.27
N ASP A 312 5.71 11.49 -10.55
CA ASP A 312 6.57 12.07 -11.59
C ASP A 312 6.34 13.54 -11.83
N VAL A 313 5.08 13.99 -11.78
CA VAL A 313 4.73 15.40 -11.88
C VAL A 313 5.31 16.16 -10.67
N THR A 314 5.14 15.61 -9.47
CA THR A 314 5.67 16.21 -8.23
C THR A 314 7.20 16.29 -8.27
N TYR A 315 7.89 15.25 -8.74
CA TYR A 315 9.35 15.27 -8.94
C TYR A 315 9.80 16.41 -9.83
N SER A 316 9.09 16.68 -10.92
CA SER A 316 9.46 17.73 -11.84
C SER A 316 9.34 19.15 -11.23
N PHE A 317 8.58 19.30 -10.13
CA PHE A 317 8.52 20.53 -9.33
C PHE A 317 9.63 20.61 -8.28
N VAL A 318 9.99 19.47 -7.67
CA VAL A 318 11.00 19.42 -6.59
C VAL A 318 12.42 19.48 -7.14
N ASP A 319 12.72 18.83 -8.28
CA ASP A 319 14.03 18.87 -8.94
C ASP A 319 13.94 19.45 -10.37
N PRO A 320 14.23 20.75 -10.55
CA PRO A 320 14.26 21.38 -11.88
C PRO A 320 15.32 20.81 -12.83
N ARG A 321 16.31 20.06 -12.34
CA ARG A 321 17.40 19.48 -13.17
C ARG A 321 16.89 18.38 -14.09
N ILE A 322 15.82 17.67 -13.71
CA ILE A 322 15.16 16.65 -14.53
C ILE A 322 14.54 17.27 -15.79
N ARG A 323 14.15 18.55 -15.74
CA ARG A 323 13.66 19.31 -16.91
C ARG A 323 14.70 19.49 -18.02
N VAL A 324 15.98 19.51 -17.68
CA VAL A 324 17.09 19.78 -18.62
C VAL A 324 17.52 18.53 -19.37
N GLY A 325 17.44 17.35 -18.75
CA GLY A 325 17.78 16.06 -19.38
C GLY A 325 16.87 15.70 -20.55
N ALA A 326 15.59 16.03 -20.49
CA ALA A 326 14.62 15.80 -21.56
C ALA A 326 14.85 16.66 -22.82
N ARG A 327 15.63 17.75 -22.73
CA ARG A 327 16.00 18.58 -23.89
C ARG A 327 17.28 18.12 -24.60
N ARG A 328 18.16 17.36 -23.94
CA ARG A 328 19.44 16.87 -24.54
C ARG A 328 19.31 15.61 -25.38
N GLY A 329 18.24 14.86 -25.26
CA GLY A 329 17.95 13.69 -26.11
C GLY A 329 17.28 13.99 -27.47
N ARG A 330 17.27 15.26 -27.89
CA ARG A 330 16.70 15.72 -29.19
C ARG A 330 17.74 16.42 -30.08
N ARG A 331 19.04 16.13 -29.91
CA ARG A 331 20.05 16.54 -30.91
C ARG A 331 20.77 15.31 -31.42
#